data_ec552d5aa6a9535ad43aaaa57272d67e
#
_entry.id   ec552d5aa6a9535ad43aaaa57272d67e
#
_cell.length_a   1.000
_cell.length_b   1.000
_cell.length_c   1.000
_cell.angle_alpha   90.00
_cell.angle_beta   90.00
_cell.angle_gamma   90.00
#
_symmetry.space_group_name_H-M   'P 1'
#
loop_
_entity.id
_entity.type
_entity.pdbx_description
1 polymer ?
#
loop_
_entity_poly.entity_id
_entity_poly.type
_entity_poly.pdbx_seq_one_letter_code
_entity_poly.pdbx_strand_id
1 'polypeptide(L)'
;YGGLPVSLAQFGTGQDIQPLKTVKNYENYLKRLNKLPVWIDQAITNMREGIKRGVVQPTPLIVSGLPAIKALTEADVEKSVFYLAIKSMPSTFSKAEQARLTAAYTQSIKSRLLPASIKLYTFLEQEYLPKTRASAGVSAIPDGAAWYKYLVRFHTTTGMTPEEIHALGLKEVARIRGEMAKIQAGYKFEGSLTDFLKWHDNEAQFRPFKTDQDVLDAYGVLNKTIAAKLPQLFGRAPKAPLEIRAEPELTRATASDHYSGPAADGSRPGVFYTVIEDPAKYRNTGMTTLFLHEGQPGHHYHTALQQELPLPKFRKFGWITAYGEGWALYAETLGREMGLYDDPNQYLGHLKDELLRAVRLVTDTGLHSKNWTREQTMQYMMDNEGVIESEARRATERYMAWPGQALAYK
;
A
#
# COMPACT_ATOMS: atom_id res chain seq x y z
N TYR A 1 6.80 7.91 -2.17
CA TYR A 1 7.17 6.83 -3.10
C TYR A 1 8.65 6.90 -3.45
N GLY A 2 9.53 6.60 -2.47
CA GLY A 2 10.99 6.67 -2.63
C GLY A 2 11.62 5.60 -3.53
N GLY A 3 10.81 4.67 -4.04
CA GLY A 3 11.27 3.60 -4.92
C GLY A 3 12.26 2.63 -4.26
N LEU A 4 12.95 1.84 -5.10
CA LEU A 4 13.88 0.78 -4.63
C LEU A 4 14.93 1.26 -3.61
N PRO A 5 15.55 2.47 -3.71
CA PRO A 5 16.55 2.89 -2.72
C PRO A 5 15.99 2.96 -1.29
N VAL A 6 14.78 3.50 -1.13
CA VAL A 6 14.11 3.61 0.17
C VAL A 6 13.67 2.23 0.68
N SER A 7 13.02 1.43 -0.17
CA SER A 7 12.61 0.06 0.19
C SER A 7 13.79 -0.80 0.59
N LEU A 8 14.92 -0.67 -0.13
CA LEU A 8 16.13 -1.43 0.18
C LEU A 8 16.71 -1.04 1.55
N ALA A 9 16.66 0.25 1.93
CA ALA A 9 17.04 0.68 3.26
C ALA A 9 16.10 0.14 4.36
N GLN A 10 14.79 0.12 4.11
CA GLN A 10 13.78 -0.42 5.03
C GLN A 10 13.98 -1.91 5.30
N PHE A 11 14.46 -2.70 4.34
CA PHE A 11 14.80 -4.10 4.55
C PHE A 11 15.85 -4.31 5.66
N GLY A 12 16.61 -3.27 6.03
CA GLY A 12 17.53 -3.26 7.15
C GLY A 12 16.86 -3.42 8.52
N THR A 13 15.56 -3.28 8.63
CA THR A 13 14.79 -3.59 9.85
C THR A 13 14.72 -5.09 10.15
N GLY A 14 14.90 -5.95 9.13
CA GLY A 14 14.75 -7.41 9.24
C GLY A 14 13.31 -7.88 9.45
N GLN A 15 12.33 -6.98 9.39
CA GLN A 15 10.92 -7.28 9.64
C GLN A 15 10.14 -7.66 8.38
N ASP A 16 10.71 -7.38 7.22
CA ASP A 16 10.13 -7.64 5.91
C ASP A 16 10.77 -8.89 5.25
N ILE A 17 10.73 -8.95 3.91
CA ILE A 17 11.20 -10.07 3.07
C ILE A 17 12.69 -10.37 3.23
N GLN A 18 13.50 -9.44 3.76
CA GLN A 18 14.92 -9.62 4.01
C GLN A 18 15.15 -10.20 5.42
N PRO A 19 15.50 -11.51 5.55
CA PRO A 19 15.83 -12.05 6.87
C PRO A 19 17.16 -11.47 7.36
N LEU A 20 17.24 -11.13 8.66
CA LEU A 20 18.44 -10.68 9.36
C LEU A 20 18.64 -11.49 10.67
N LYS A 21 18.62 -12.84 10.56
CA LYS A 21 18.71 -13.77 11.69
C LYS A 21 20.08 -14.43 11.84
N THR A 22 20.88 -14.49 10.77
CA THR A 22 22.18 -15.17 10.74
C THR A 22 23.24 -14.26 10.13
N VAL A 23 24.52 -14.51 10.44
CA VAL A 23 25.66 -13.82 9.83
C VAL A 23 25.56 -13.83 8.30
N LYS A 24 25.17 -14.98 7.73
CA LYS A 24 24.97 -15.11 6.28
C LYS A 24 23.89 -14.18 5.72
N ASN A 25 22.80 -13.97 6.47
CA ASN A 25 21.75 -13.02 6.07
C ASN A 25 22.31 -11.60 5.98
N TYR A 26 23.11 -11.15 6.97
CA TYR A 26 23.78 -9.86 6.97
C TYR A 26 24.74 -9.71 5.80
N GLU A 27 25.55 -10.70 5.52
CA GLU A 27 26.47 -10.70 4.37
C GLU A 27 25.70 -10.61 3.04
N ASN A 28 24.62 -11.35 2.90
CA ASN A 28 23.78 -11.31 1.70
C ASN A 28 23.09 -9.94 1.52
N TYR A 29 22.60 -9.36 2.62
CA TYR A 29 22.01 -8.04 2.59
C TYR A 29 23.04 -6.96 2.24
N LEU A 30 24.24 -6.99 2.83
CA LEU A 30 25.34 -6.10 2.49
C LEU A 30 25.73 -6.22 1.00
N LYS A 31 25.76 -7.44 0.44
CA LYS A 31 26.01 -7.65 -1.01
C LYS A 31 24.92 -6.98 -1.86
N ARG A 32 23.66 -7.03 -1.41
CA ARG A 32 22.53 -6.39 -2.08
C ARG A 32 22.67 -4.87 -2.01
N LEU A 33 22.94 -4.31 -0.83
CA LEU A 33 23.23 -2.87 -0.66
C LEU A 33 24.36 -2.39 -1.55
N ASN A 34 25.44 -3.15 -1.66
CA ASN A 34 26.60 -2.81 -2.49
C ASN A 34 26.30 -2.77 -4.01
N LYS A 35 25.11 -3.24 -4.46
CA LYS A 35 24.65 -3.10 -5.84
C LYS A 35 23.78 -1.86 -6.08
N LEU A 36 23.33 -1.20 -5.01
CA LEU A 36 22.51 0.00 -5.11
C LEU A 36 23.16 1.12 -5.93
N PRO A 37 24.45 1.44 -5.80
CA PRO A 37 25.10 2.47 -6.63
C PRO A 37 24.97 2.21 -8.13
N VAL A 38 25.17 0.97 -8.56
CA VAL A 38 25.02 0.58 -9.97
C VAL A 38 23.58 0.76 -10.47
N TRP A 39 22.61 0.40 -9.63
CA TRP A 39 21.18 0.62 -9.93
C TRP A 39 20.87 2.13 -10.05
N ILE A 40 21.39 2.95 -9.13
CA ILE A 40 21.21 4.41 -9.15
C ILE A 40 21.78 5.01 -10.45
N ASP A 41 22.98 4.59 -10.86
CA ASP A 41 23.58 5.08 -12.09
C ASP A 41 22.74 4.73 -13.33
N GLN A 42 22.22 3.52 -13.37
CA GLN A 42 21.31 3.09 -14.44
C GLN A 42 19.99 3.86 -14.40
N ALA A 43 19.41 4.07 -13.23
CA ALA A 43 18.17 4.85 -13.06
C ALA A 43 18.36 6.30 -13.54
N ILE A 44 19.45 6.96 -13.16
CA ILE A 44 19.77 8.32 -13.63
C ILE A 44 19.91 8.35 -15.16
N THR A 45 20.61 7.37 -15.73
CA THR A 45 20.77 7.26 -17.18
C THR A 45 19.41 7.11 -17.90
N ASN A 46 18.55 6.23 -17.37
CA ASN A 46 17.22 6.02 -17.94
C ASN A 46 16.33 7.27 -17.78
N MET A 47 16.40 7.95 -16.65
CA MET A 47 15.64 9.19 -16.41
C MET A 47 16.10 10.34 -17.32
N ARG A 48 17.41 10.46 -17.61
CA ARG A 48 17.93 11.39 -18.62
C ARG A 48 17.43 11.09 -20.01
N GLU A 49 17.35 9.82 -20.38
CA GLU A 49 16.75 9.41 -21.65
C GLU A 49 15.25 9.73 -21.68
N GLY A 50 14.54 9.53 -20.56
CA GLY A 50 13.15 9.95 -20.40
C GLY A 50 12.96 11.46 -20.61
N ILE A 51 13.85 12.29 -20.06
CA ILE A 51 13.83 13.74 -20.29
C ILE A 51 13.93 14.07 -21.78
N LYS A 52 14.88 13.44 -22.50
CA LYS A 52 15.06 13.66 -23.93
C LYS A 52 13.83 13.29 -24.75
N ARG A 53 13.10 12.27 -24.33
CA ARG A 53 11.90 11.76 -25.03
C ARG A 53 10.60 12.41 -24.54
N GLY A 54 10.63 13.32 -23.56
CA GLY A 54 9.42 13.89 -22.97
C GLY A 54 8.64 12.89 -22.09
N VAL A 55 9.27 11.79 -21.67
CA VAL A 55 8.69 10.78 -20.78
C VAL A 55 9.17 11.06 -19.36
N VAL A 56 8.49 11.97 -18.68
CA VAL A 56 8.87 12.45 -17.35
C VAL A 56 7.70 12.33 -16.36
N GLN A 57 8.04 12.27 -15.08
CA GLN A 57 7.06 12.19 -14.00
C GLN A 57 6.36 13.54 -13.78
N PRO A 58 5.14 13.53 -13.21
CA PRO A 58 4.49 14.75 -12.72
C PRO A 58 5.29 15.40 -11.59
N THR A 59 5.33 16.74 -11.58
CA THR A 59 6.03 17.52 -10.56
C THR A 59 5.69 17.12 -9.12
N PRO A 60 4.41 16.96 -8.74
CA PRO A 60 4.06 16.60 -7.36
C PRO A 60 4.70 15.29 -6.87
N LEU A 61 4.88 14.29 -7.74
CA LEU A 61 5.46 13.01 -7.36
C LEU A 61 6.94 13.14 -6.98
N ILE A 62 7.67 13.97 -7.70
CA ILE A 62 9.08 14.20 -7.39
C ILE A 62 9.21 15.01 -6.11
N VAL A 63 8.41 16.08 -5.96
CA VAL A 63 8.39 16.90 -4.74
C VAL A 63 8.08 16.07 -3.49
N SER A 64 7.04 15.23 -3.56
CA SER A 64 6.64 14.35 -2.44
C SER A 64 7.67 13.24 -2.15
N GLY A 65 8.41 12.79 -3.16
CA GLY A 65 9.43 11.72 -3.01
C GLY A 65 10.80 12.22 -2.50
N LEU A 66 11.13 13.49 -2.77
CA LEU A 66 12.45 14.05 -2.42
C LEU A 66 12.82 13.93 -0.93
N PRO A 67 11.94 14.16 0.05
CA PRO A 67 12.29 14.02 1.46
C PRO A 67 12.79 12.61 1.82
N ALA A 68 12.16 11.56 1.29
CA ALA A 68 12.57 10.18 1.52
C ALA A 68 13.95 9.86 0.90
N ILE A 69 14.21 10.40 -0.29
CA ILE A 69 15.54 10.26 -0.93
C ILE A 69 16.59 11.08 -0.15
N LYS A 70 16.23 12.28 0.34
CA LYS A 70 17.13 13.09 1.17
C LYS A 70 17.53 12.37 2.47
N ALA A 71 16.63 11.63 3.09
CA ALA A 71 16.94 10.84 4.29
C ALA A 71 18.04 9.79 4.05
N LEU A 72 18.25 9.34 2.81
CA LEU A 72 19.35 8.44 2.45
C LEU A 72 20.72 9.14 2.42
N THR A 73 20.75 10.47 2.47
CA THR A 73 21.99 11.26 2.39
C THR A 73 22.55 11.66 3.77
N GLU A 74 22.05 11.05 4.85
CA GLU A 74 22.54 11.30 6.21
C GLU A 74 24.04 10.99 6.32
N ALA A 75 24.82 11.99 6.70
CA ALA A 75 26.28 11.90 6.75
C ALA A 75 26.79 11.12 7.97
N ASP A 76 26.07 11.18 9.08
CA ASP A 76 26.35 10.40 10.27
C ASP A 76 25.97 8.94 10.02
N VAL A 77 26.98 8.07 9.96
CA VAL A 77 26.78 6.64 9.64
C VAL A 77 25.82 5.96 10.60
N GLU A 78 25.87 6.29 11.88
CA GLU A 78 25.04 5.65 12.90
C GLU A 78 23.57 6.12 12.83
N LYS A 79 23.34 7.30 12.25
CA LYS A 79 21.99 7.83 11.97
C LYS A 79 21.47 7.42 10.61
N SER A 80 22.33 6.94 9.72
CA SER A 80 21.93 6.48 8.40
C SER A 80 20.90 5.36 8.48
N VAL A 81 19.88 5.43 7.65
CA VAL A 81 18.86 4.37 7.50
C VAL A 81 19.46 3.02 7.05
N PHE A 82 20.63 3.04 6.38
CA PHE A 82 21.35 1.81 6.02
C PHE A 82 22.04 1.14 7.22
N TYR A 83 22.17 1.84 8.34
CA TYR A 83 22.76 1.32 9.58
C TYR A 83 21.76 0.58 10.47
N LEU A 84 20.47 0.61 10.14
CA LEU A 84 19.40 -0.04 10.93
C LEU A 84 19.69 -1.53 11.18
N ALA A 85 20.20 -2.25 10.19
CA ALA A 85 20.58 -3.65 10.34
C ALA A 85 21.62 -3.86 11.47
N ILE A 86 22.54 -2.92 11.65
CA ILE A 86 23.56 -3.00 12.69
C ILE A 86 22.96 -2.73 14.07
N LYS A 87 22.04 -1.78 14.17
CA LYS A 87 21.34 -1.48 15.44
C LYS A 87 20.52 -2.65 15.96
N SER A 88 19.97 -3.48 15.06
CA SER A 88 19.14 -4.64 15.38
C SER A 88 19.88 -5.99 15.30
N MET A 89 21.24 -5.96 15.35
CA MET A 89 22.03 -7.18 15.23
C MET A 89 21.75 -8.15 16.39
N PRO A 90 21.52 -9.46 16.11
CA PRO A 90 21.26 -10.44 17.15
C PRO A 90 22.39 -10.51 18.18
N SER A 91 22.02 -10.53 19.46
CA SER A 91 22.99 -10.69 20.57
C SER A 91 23.69 -12.07 20.58
N THR A 92 23.16 -13.02 19.82
CA THR A 92 23.72 -14.37 19.65
C THR A 92 24.98 -14.39 18.77
N PHE A 93 25.26 -13.32 18.02
CA PHE A 93 26.49 -13.24 17.23
C PHE A 93 27.70 -13.04 18.14
N SER A 94 28.82 -13.69 17.82
CA SER A 94 30.07 -13.47 18.53
C SER A 94 30.55 -12.02 18.43
N LYS A 95 31.30 -11.54 19.40
CA LYS A 95 31.86 -10.18 19.37
C LYS A 95 32.71 -9.91 18.13
N ALA A 96 33.44 -10.93 17.64
CA ALA A 96 34.22 -10.83 16.41
C ALA A 96 33.34 -10.65 15.17
N GLU A 97 32.24 -11.39 15.06
CA GLU A 97 31.26 -11.25 13.96
C GLU A 97 30.55 -9.90 14.00
N GLN A 98 30.13 -9.45 15.20
CA GLN A 98 29.54 -8.11 15.38
C GLN A 98 30.50 -7.02 14.92
N ALA A 99 31.76 -7.04 15.37
CA ALA A 99 32.78 -6.05 14.99
C ALA A 99 33.05 -6.06 13.47
N ARG A 100 33.18 -7.26 12.87
CA ARG A 100 33.43 -7.43 11.44
C ARG A 100 32.29 -6.90 10.59
N LEU A 101 31.05 -7.25 10.93
CA LEU A 101 29.86 -6.78 10.21
C LEU A 101 29.70 -5.27 10.36
N THR A 102 29.82 -4.73 11.57
CA THR A 102 29.77 -3.28 11.82
C THR A 102 30.80 -2.54 10.98
N ALA A 103 32.05 -2.99 10.95
CA ALA A 103 33.08 -2.37 10.12
C ALA A 103 32.75 -2.43 8.62
N ALA A 104 32.24 -3.58 8.12
CA ALA A 104 31.91 -3.76 6.71
C ALA A 104 30.72 -2.88 6.28
N TYR A 105 29.67 -2.76 7.11
CA TYR A 105 28.54 -1.87 6.84
C TYR A 105 28.96 -0.40 6.91
N THR A 106 29.70 0.01 7.94
CA THR A 106 30.23 1.36 8.07
C THR A 106 31.03 1.77 6.84
N GLN A 107 31.94 0.89 6.39
CA GLN A 107 32.75 1.13 5.20
C GLN A 107 31.88 1.26 3.95
N SER A 108 30.89 0.36 3.77
CA SER A 108 29.96 0.41 2.64
C SER A 108 29.12 1.69 2.63
N ILE A 109 28.58 2.09 3.78
CA ILE A 109 27.79 3.33 3.90
C ILE A 109 28.64 4.53 3.49
N LYS A 110 29.84 4.68 4.09
CA LYS A 110 30.72 5.83 3.82
C LYS A 110 31.20 5.89 2.38
N SER A 111 31.67 4.78 1.82
CA SER A 111 32.41 4.80 0.55
C SER A 111 31.52 4.51 -0.68
N ARG A 112 30.31 4.00 -0.51
CA ARG A 112 29.44 3.56 -1.62
C ARG A 112 28.03 4.11 -1.55
N LEU A 113 27.31 3.85 -0.44
CA LEU A 113 25.87 4.13 -0.37
C LEU A 113 25.62 5.64 -0.24
N LEU A 114 26.30 6.32 0.67
CA LEU A 114 26.15 7.77 0.87
C LEU A 114 26.52 8.57 -0.39
N PRO A 115 27.66 8.36 -1.07
CA PRO A 115 27.96 9.08 -2.32
C PRO A 115 26.94 8.85 -3.42
N ALA A 116 26.44 7.60 -3.57
CA ALA A 116 25.43 7.28 -4.56
C ALA A 116 24.07 7.91 -4.23
N SER A 117 23.69 7.95 -2.94
CA SER A 117 22.45 8.61 -2.49
C SER A 117 22.50 10.11 -2.71
N ILE A 118 23.62 10.76 -2.41
CA ILE A 118 23.84 12.19 -2.70
C ILE A 118 23.73 12.44 -4.20
N LYS A 119 24.33 11.62 -5.04
CA LYS A 119 24.26 11.71 -6.50
C LYS A 119 22.81 11.64 -6.98
N LEU A 120 22.02 10.69 -6.47
CA LEU A 120 20.61 10.54 -6.82
C LEU A 120 19.79 11.75 -6.39
N TYR A 121 19.96 12.19 -5.14
CA TYR A 121 19.25 13.37 -4.61
C TYR A 121 19.54 14.61 -5.43
N THR A 122 20.82 14.91 -5.67
CA THR A 122 21.26 16.06 -6.46
C THR A 122 20.71 16.01 -7.89
N PHE A 123 20.74 14.84 -8.53
CA PHE A 123 20.16 14.65 -9.86
C PHE A 123 18.65 14.93 -9.85
N LEU A 124 17.91 14.37 -8.89
CA LEU A 124 16.45 14.56 -8.81
C LEU A 124 16.09 16.03 -8.55
N GLU A 125 16.81 16.70 -7.63
CA GLU A 125 16.52 18.08 -7.24
C GLU A 125 16.92 19.07 -8.32
N GLN A 126 18.13 18.95 -8.88
CA GLN A 126 18.72 20.00 -9.71
C GLN A 126 18.57 19.76 -11.22
N GLU A 127 18.50 18.51 -11.66
CA GLU A 127 18.41 18.19 -13.08
C GLU A 127 17.01 17.70 -13.49
N TYR A 128 16.41 16.79 -12.71
CA TYR A 128 15.15 16.14 -13.11
C TYR A 128 13.91 16.99 -12.77
N LEU A 129 13.83 17.54 -11.55
CA LEU A 129 12.67 18.31 -11.10
C LEU A 129 12.33 19.49 -12.03
N PRO A 130 13.29 20.29 -12.56
CA PRO A 130 12.98 21.33 -13.51
C PRO A 130 12.44 20.85 -14.87
N LYS A 131 12.53 19.55 -15.15
CA LYS A 131 12.09 18.90 -16.40
C LYS A 131 10.83 18.06 -16.22
N THR A 132 10.26 18.01 -15.02
CA THR A 132 9.00 17.33 -14.75
C THR A 132 7.83 18.01 -15.45
N ARG A 133 6.72 17.29 -15.58
CA ARG A 133 5.50 17.82 -16.25
C ARG A 133 4.47 18.31 -15.23
N ALA A 134 3.71 19.33 -15.61
CA ALA A 134 2.59 19.84 -14.80
C ALA A 134 1.35 18.95 -14.87
N SER A 135 1.16 18.22 -15.99
CA SER A 135 0.00 17.33 -16.18
C SER A 135 0.05 16.11 -15.25
N ALA A 136 -1.09 15.72 -14.70
CA ALA A 136 -1.18 14.60 -13.76
C ALA A 136 -1.21 13.22 -14.46
N GLY A 137 -2.00 13.11 -15.53
CA GLY A 137 -2.25 11.83 -16.21
C GLY A 137 -1.12 11.34 -17.10
N VAL A 138 -1.02 10.03 -17.28
CA VAL A 138 -0.04 9.39 -18.18
C VAL A 138 -0.33 9.66 -19.65
N SER A 139 -1.59 9.96 -20.02
CA SER A 139 -1.96 10.35 -21.38
C SER A 139 -1.24 11.58 -21.93
N ALA A 140 -0.64 12.38 -21.05
CA ALA A 140 0.09 13.59 -21.44
C ALA A 140 1.53 13.33 -21.93
N ILE A 141 2.07 12.12 -21.81
CA ILE A 141 3.38 11.77 -22.39
C ILE A 141 3.21 11.21 -23.80
N PRO A 142 4.27 11.17 -24.62
CA PRO A 142 4.22 10.52 -25.94
C PRO A 142 3.68 9.08 -25.84
N ASP A 143 2.74 8.72 -26.72
CA ASP A 143 2.03 7.44 -26.72
C ASP A 143 1.27 7.10 -25.42
N GLY A 144 1.14 8.05 -24.49
CA GLY A 144 0.59 7.86 -23.16
C GLY A 144 -0.85 7.34 -23.14
N ALA A 145 -1.68 7.76 -24.09
CA ALA A 145 -3.06 7.25 -24.20
C ALA A 145 -3.10 5.76 -24.57
N ALA A 146 -2.23 5.31 -25.50
CA ALA A 146 -2.10 3.91 -25.85
C ALA A 146 -1.52 3.11 -24.69
N TRP A 147 -0.54 3.67 -24.01
CA TRP A 147 0.05 3.06 -22.81
C TRP A 147 -1.01 2.90 -21.70
N TYR A 148 -1.83 3.93 -21.45
CA TYR A 148 -2.89 3.81 -20.44
C TYR A 148 -3.90 2.70 -20.79
N LYS A 149 -4.34 2.58 -22.03
CA LYS A 149 -5.21 1.47 -22.49
C LYS A 149 -4.56 0.09 -22.23
N TYR A 150 -3.26 -0.03 -22.48
CA TYR A 150 -2.53 -1.25 -22.14
C TYR A 150 -2.54 -1.53 -20.63
N LEU A 151 -2.27 -0.51 -19.79
CA LEU A 151 -2.26 -0.65 -18.32
C LEU A 151 -3.63 -0.98 -17.77
N VAL A 152 -4.71 -0.38 -18.29
CA VAL A 152 -6.08 -0.76 -17.96
C VAL A 152 -6.30 -2.25 -18.18
N ARG A 153 -6.00 -2.74 -19.40
CA ARG A 153 -6.13 -4.17 -19.71
C ARG A 153 -5.23 -5.05 -18.84
N PHE A 154 -4.01 -4.62 -18.58
CA PHE A 154 -3.06 -5.35 -17.75
C PHE A 154 -3.55 -5.53 -16.31
N HIS A 155 -4.08 -4.45 -15.70
CA HIS A 155 -4.53 -4.48 -14.31
C HIS A 155 -5.91 -5.07 -14.13
N THR A 156 -6.85 -4.85 -15.07
CA THR A 156 -8.23 -5.33 -14.97
C THR A 156 -8.47 -6.70 -15.61
N THR A 157 -7.59 -7.12 -16.53
CA THR A 157 -7.75 -8.33 -17.38
C THR A 157 -9.02 -8.33 -18.24
N THR A 158 -9.69 -7.17 -18.40
CA THR A 158 -10.91 -7.02 -19.22
C THR A 158 -10.64 -6.28 -20.53
N GLY A 159 -11.61 -6.29 -21.43
CA GLY A 159 -11.62 -5.49 -22.65
C GLY A 159 -12.28 -4.12 -22.50
N MET A 160 -12.70 -3.72 -21.31
CA MET A 160 -13.38 -2.45 -21.07
C MET A 160 -12.48 -1.26 -21.40
N THR A 161 -13.08 -0.24 -22.01
CA THR A 161 -12.41 1.03 -22.27
C THR A 161 -12.35 1.90 -20.99
N PRO A 162 -11.42 2.86 -20.91
CA PRO A 162 -11.43 3.84 -19.82
C PRO A 162 -12.75 4.58 -19.65
N GLU A 163 -13.45 4.86 -20.74
CA GLU A 163 -14.75 5.53 -20.77
C GLU A 163 -15.85 4.67 -20.13
N GLU A 164 -15.89 3.38 -20.46
CA GLU A 164 -16.85 2.43 -19.87
C GLU A 164 -16.58 2.22 -18.38
N ILE A 165 -15.30 2.12 -17.98
CA ILE A 165 -14.90 2.01 -16.56
C ILE A 165 -15.27 3.28 -15.79
N HIS A 166 -15.04 4.46 -16.37
CA HIS A 166 -15.44 5.73 -15.75
C HIS A 166 -16.96 5.79 -15.50
N ALA A 167 -17.75 5.43 -16.52
CA ALA A 167 -19.22 5.41 -16.41
C ALA A 167 -19.69 4.39 -15.36
N LEU A 168 -19.07 3.21 -15.32
CA LEU A 168 -19.32 2.21 -14.29
C LEU A 168 -19.01 2.77 -12.90
N GLY A 169 -17.87 3.44 -12.75
CA GLY A 169 -17.46 4.06 -11.49
C GLY A 169 -18.49 5.09 -10.98
N LEU A 170 -18.95 5.99 -11.85
CA LEU A 170 -19.98 6.97 -11.50
C LEU A 170 -21.28 6.31 -11.05
N LYS A 171 -21.71 5.24 -11.74
CA LYS A 171 -22.91 4.47 -11.39
C LYS A 171 -22.76 3.81 -10.01
N GLU A 172 -21.62 3.18 -9.74
CA GLU A 172 -21.35 2.52 -8.47
C GLU A 172 -21.22 3.50 -7.31
N VAL A 173 -20.57 4.64 -7.51
CA VAL A 173 -20.51 5.72 -6.51
C VAL A 173 -21.93 6.16 -6.14
N ALA A 174 -22.80 6.39 -7.12
CA ALA A 174 -24.19 6.79 -6.86
C ALA A 174 -24.96 5.70 -6.10
N ARG A 175 -24.81 4.42 -6.48
CA ARG A 175 -25.46 3.28 -5.83
C ARG A 175 -25.06 3.17 -4.36
N ILE A 176 -23.74 3.18 -4.10
CA ILE A 176 -23.20 2.99 -2.74
C ILE A 176 -23.58 4.17 -1.85
N ARG A 177 -23.49 5.40 -2.35
CA ARG A 177 -23.95 6.59 -1.60
C ARG A 177 -25.45 6.53 -1.29
N GLY A 178 -26.25 5.93 -2.18
CA GLY A 178 -27.66 5.68 -1.93
C GLY A 178 -27.91 4.71 -0.77
N GLU A 179 -27.10 3.65 -0.63
CA GLU A 179 -27.16 2.74 0.51
C GLU A 179 -26.71 3.42 1.81
N MET A 180 -25.64 4.22 1.78
CA MET A 180 -25.20 5.01 2.93
C MET A 180 -26.25 6.02 3.40
N ALA A 181 -26.98 6.64 2.47
CA ALA A 181 -28.06 7.57 2.80
C ALA A 181 -29.22 6.90 3.58
N LYS A 182 -29.47 5.62 3.35
CA LYS A 182 -30.45 4.85 4.15
C LYS A 182 -29.99 4.71 5.61
N ILE A 183 -28.69 4.51 5.83
CA ILE A 183 -28.11 4.45 7.18
C ILE A 183 -28.18 5.84 7.84
N GLN A 184 -27.81 6.90 7.12
CA GLN A 184 -27.96 8.30 7.58
C GLN A 184 -29.39 8.60 8.05
N ALA A 185 -30.40 8.17 7.26
CA ALA A 185 -31.80 8.36 7.61
C ALA A 185 -32.17 7.63 8.92
N GLY A 186 -31.59 6.44 9.16
CA GLY A 186 -31.75 5.72 10.45
C GLY A 186 -31.21 6.50 11.65
N TYR A 187 -30.15 7.29 11.47
CA TYR A 187 -29.61 8.20 12.48
C TYR A 187 -30.40 9.50 12.66
N LYS A 188 -31.36 9.78 11.78
CA LYS A 188 -32.10 11.07 11.72
C LYS A 188 -31.14 12.26 11.64
N PHE A 189 -30.00 12.08 10.97
CA PHE A 189 -28.98 13.13 10.83
C PHE A 189 -29.43 14.15 9.78
N GLU A 190 -29.50 15.42 10.19
CA GLU A 190 -29.80 16.55 9.31
C GLU A 190 -28.50 17.08 8.67
N GLY A 191 -28.45 17.15 7.37
CA GLY A 191 -27.29 17.62 6.61
C GLY A 191 -26.98 16.74 5.39
N SER A 192 -25.87 17.03 4.72
CA SER A 192 -25.41 16.25 3.59
C SER A 192 -24.88 14.87 4.03
N LEU A 193 -24.88 13.90 3.11
CA LEU A 193 -24.26 12.60 3.37
C LEU A 193 -22.77 12.75 3.75
N THR A 194 -22.07 13.68 3.10
CA THR A 194 -20.64 13.96 3.39
C THR A 194 -20.46 14.49 4.82
N ASP A 195 -21.36 15.34 5.31
CA ASP A 195 -21.32 15.81 6.70
C ASP A 195 -21.65 14.69 7.69
N PHE A 196 -22.58 13.81 7.35
CA PHE A 196 -22.89 12.60 8.13
C PHE A 196 -21.66 11.69 8.24
N LEU A 197 -20.96 11.43 7.14
CA LEU A 197 -19.77 10.57 7.15
C LEU A 197 -18.67 11.18 8.03
N LYS A 198 -18.43 12.50 7.93
CA LYS A 198 -17.47 13.21 8.80
C LYS A 198 -17.88 13.19 10.25
N TRP A 199 -19.16 13.41 10.56
CA TRP A 199 -19.69 13.33 11.91
C TRP A 199 -19.48 11.94 12.50
N HIS A 200 -19.93 10.91 11.77
CA HIS A 200 -19.80 9.52 12.19
C HIS A 200 -18.34 9.12 12.46
N ASP A 201 -17.42 9.56 11.62
CA ASP A 201 -16.00 9.26 11.78
C ASP A 201 -15.38 9.91 13.03
N ASN A 202 -16.00 10.97 13.55
CA ASN A 202 -15.50 11.69 14.73
C ASN A 202 -16.19 11.27 16.04
N GLU A 203 -17.21 10.41 15.98
CA GLU A 203 -17.91 9.92 17.16
C GLU A 203 -16.99 9.08 18.06
N ALA A 204 -16.90 9.45 19.34
CA ALA A 204 -16.02 8.81 20.31
C ALA A 204 -16.31 7.31 20.50
N GLN A 205 -17.59 6.90 20.38
CA GLN A 205 -17.99 5.50 20.51
C GLN A 205 -17.35 4.58 19.46
N PHE A 206 -16.91 5.11 18.32
CA PHE A 206 -16.23 4.35 17.26
C PHE A 206 -14.71 4.39 17.37
N ARG A 207 -14.16 5.01 18.43
CA ARG A 207 -12.74 5.13 18.73
C ARG A 207 -12.42 4.60 20.12
N PRO A 208 -12.67 3.32 20.41
CA PRO A 208 -12.59 2.78 21.77
C PRO A 208 -11.17 2.48 22.25
N PHE A 209 -10.17 2.55 21.36
CA PHE A 209 -8.83 2.07 21.65
C PHE A 209 -7.95 3.12 22.33
N LYS A 210 -7.01 2.68 23.18
CA LYS A 210 -6.06 3.52 23.90
C LYS A 210 -4.61 3.17 23.59
N THR A 211 -4.37 1.93 23.18
CA THR A 211 -3.03 1.39 22.86
C THR A 211 -3.05 0.62 21.56
N ASP A 212 -1.89 0.46 20.93
CA ASP A 212 -1.72 -0.42 19.76
C ASP A 212 -2.20 -1.84 20.08
N GLN A 213 -1.97 -2.32 21.31
CA GLN A 213 -2.36 -3.65 21.74
C GLN A 213 -3.88 -3.82 21.76
N ASP A 214 -4.65 -2.80 22.17
CA ASP A 214 -6.13 -2.87 22.12
C ASP A 214 -6.64 -3.11 20.70
N VAL A 215 -6.02 -2.46 19.71
CA VAL A 215 -6.37 -2.66 18.28
C VAL A 215 -6.03 -4.07 17.84
N LEU A 216 -4.84 -4.56 18.18
CA LEU A 216 -4.40 -5.91 17.83
C LEU A 216 -5.26 -6.99 18.48
N ASP A 217 -5.67 -6.81 19.74
CA ASP A 217 -6.56 -7.72 20.46
C ASP A 217 -7.95 -7.75 19.81
N ALA A 218 -8.48 -6.61 19.38
CA ALA A 218 -9.74 -6.53 18.65
C ALA A 218 -9.68 -7.29 17.31
N TYR A 219 -8.60 -7.17 16.56
CA TYR A 219 -8.38 -8.00 15.36
C TYR A 219 -8.22 -9.48 15.71
N GLY A 220 -7.61 -9.80 16.83
CA GLY A 220 -7.51 -11.18 17.33
C GLY A 220 -8.90 -11.80 17.59
N VAL A 221 -9.84 -11.02 18.15
CA VAL A 221 -11.25 -11.42 18.34
C VAL A 221 -11.94 -11.60 17.00
N LEU A 222 -11.80 -10.64 16.07
CA LEU A 222 -12.36 -10.74 14.71
C LEU A 222 -11.85 -11.98 13.99
N ASN A 223 -10.56 -12.26 14.06
CA ASN A 223 -9.96 -13.43 13.44
C ASN A 223 -10.62 -14.73 13.93
N LYS A 224 -10.80 -14.89 15.24
CA LYS A 224 -11.47 -16.06 15.82
C LYS A 224 -12.93 -16.16 15.38
N THR A 225 -13.66 -15.04 15.39
CA THR A 225 -15.08 -14.97 15.00
C THR A 225 -15.26 -15.38 13.53
N ILE A 226 -14.43 -14.83 12.65
CA ILE A 226 -14.50 -15.11 11.21
C ILE A 226 -14.06 -16.55 10.92
N ALA A 227 -12.97 -17.01 11.52
CA ALA A 227 -12.48 -18.39 11.35
C ALA A 227 -13.54 -19.44 11.70
N ALA A 228 -14.36 -19.20 12.71
CA ALA A 228 -15.45 -20.09 13.09
C ALA A 228 -16.59 -20.15 12.04
N LYS A 229 -16.74 -19.11 11.22
CA LYS A 229 -17.78 -19.00 10.19
C LYS A 229 -17.34 -19.48 8.80
N LEU A 230 -16.03 -19.45 8.52
CA LEU A 230 -15.47 -19.82 7.21
C LEU A 230 -15.84 -21.23 6.71
N PRO A 231 -15.94 -22.28 7.56
CA PRO A 231 -16.35 -23.61 7.09
C PRO A 231 -17.75 -23.69 6.50
N GLN A 232 -18.60 -22.69 6.72
CA GLN A 232 -19.92 -22.59 6.09
C GLN A 232 -19.82 -22.20 4.62
N LEU A 233 -18.75 -21.51 4.23
CA LEU A 233 -18.55 -20.96 2.90
C LEU A 233 -17.45 -21.71 2.12
N PHE A 234 -16.45 -22.27 2.81
CA PHE A 234 -15.26 -22.84 2.19
C PHE A 234 -14.98 -24.27 2.71
N GLY A 235 -14.87 -25.22 1.79
CA GLY A 235 -14.51 -26.59 2.10
C GLY A 235 -13.02 -26.80 2.40
N ARG A 236 -12.18 -25.78 2.27
CA ARG A 236 -10.73 -25.86 2.47
C ARG A 236 -10.20 -24.55 3.09
N ALA A 237 -9.32 -24.67 4.08
CA ALA A 237 -8.62 -23.56 4.70
C ALA A 237 -7.11 -23.62 4.43
N PRO A 238 -6.38 -22.49 4.43
CA PRO A 238 -4.92 -22.47 4.39
C PRO A 238 -4.31 -23.19 5.59
N LYS A 239 -3.18 -23.84 5.38
CA LYS A 239 -2.36 -24.43 6.45
C LYS A 239 -1.44 -23.40 7.09
N ALA A 240 -0.98 -22.42 6.30
CA ALA A 240 -0.11 -21.36 6.78
C ALA A 240 -0.88 -20.52 7.83
N PRO A 241 -0.29 -20.24 9.00
CA PRO A 241 -0.91 -19.40 10.01
C PRO A 241 -0.96 -17.94 9.55
N LEU A 242 -1.96 -17.19 10.06
CA LEU A 242 -2.07 -15.74 9.90
C LEU A 242 -1.66 -15.07 11.22
N GLU A 243 -0.72 -14.15 11.14
CA GLU A 243 -0.41 -13.21 12.23
C GLU A 243 -0.93 -11.81 11.90
N ILE A 244 -1.24 -11.06 12.95
CA ILE A 244 -1.68 -9.67 12.86
C ILE A 244 -0.64 -8.84 13.61
N ARG A 245 -0.10 -7.81 12.96
CA ARG A 245 0.95 -6.96 13.51
C ARG A 245 0.67 -5.49 13.24
N ALA A 246 1.07 -4.62 14.16
CA ALA A 246 1.16 -3.20 13.87
C ALA A 246 2.26 -2.95 12.83
N GLU A 247 2.02 -2.00 11.92
CA GLU A 247 3.05 -1.54 11.00
C GLU A 247 4.24 -0.98 11.78
N PRO A 248 5.48 -1.33 11.42
CA PRO A 248 6.67 -0.81 12.09
C PRO A 248 6.71 0.72 12.14
N GLU A 249 7.19 1.28 13.24
CA GLU A 249 7.24 2.72 13.47
C GLU A 249 7.93 3.48 12.32
N LEU A 250 9.00 2.91 11.76
CA LEU A 250 9.76 3.50 10.65
C LEU A 250 8.93 3.75 9.39
N THR A 251 7.95 2.90 9.12
CA THR A 251 7.13 2.91 7.91
C THR A 251 5.71 3.40 8.15
N ARG A 252 5.29 3.47 9.40
CA ARG A 252 3.93 3.77 9.85
C ARG A 252 3.33 5.03 9.22
N ALA A 253 4.12 6.10 9.10
CA ALA A 253 3.67 7.37 8.53
C ALA A 253 3.44 7.35 7.00
N THR A 254 3.95 6.33 6.30
CA THR A 254 3.92 6.26 4.83
C THR A 254 3.29 4.98 4.28
N ALA A 255 3.13 3.97 5.11
CA ALA A 255 2.47 2.72 4.75
C ALA A 255 0.95 2.86 4.72
N SER A 256 0.29 1.91 4.09
CA SER A 256 -1.12 1.58 4.27
C SER A 256 -1.23 0.18 4.85
N ASP A 257 -2.39 -0.14 5.42
CA ASP A 257 -2.70 -1.52 5.80
C ASP A 257 -2.42 -2.45 4.63
N HIS A 258 -1.82 -3.62 4.90
CA HIS A 258 -1.43 -4.54 3.85
C HIS A 258 -1.16 -5.96 4.37
N TYR A 259 -1.21 -6.90 3.45
CA TYR A 259 -0.87 -8.29 3.72
C TYR A 259 0.48 -8.70 3.13
N SER A 260 1.28 -9.44 3.89
CA SER A 260 2.51 -10.09 3.44
C SER A 260 2.35 -11.61 3.46
N GLY A 261 2.48 -12.26 2.31
CA GLY A 261 2.26 -13.70 2.16
C GLY A 261 3.25 -14.56 2.97
N PRO A 262 2.91 -15.83 3.28
CA PRO A 262 3.79 -16.72 4.02
C PRO A 262 5.02 -17.09 3.18
N ALA A 263 6.08 -17.54 3.86
CA ALA A 263 7.20 -18.15 3.17
C ALA A 263 6.81 -19.56 2.68
N ALA A 264 7.21 -19.90 1.45
CA ALA A 264 6.86 -21.17 0.84
C ALA A 264 7.41 -22.41 1.58
N ASP A 265 8.47 -22.24 2.36
CA ASP A 265 9.10 -23.25 3.18
C ASP A 265 8.53 -23.34 4.62
N GLY A 266 7.48 -22.56 4.91
CA GLY A 266 6.85 -22.49 6.23
C GLY A 266 7.65 -21.73 7.30
N SER A 267 8.79 -21.13 6.97
CA SER A 267 9.66 -20.41 7.92
C SER A 267 9.07 -19.07 8.41
N ARG A 268 8.04 -18.55 7.74
CA ARG A 268 7.35 -17.31 8.08
C ARG A 268 5.85 -17.45 7.82
N PRO A 269 4.98 -17.01 8.75
CA PRO A 269 3.53 -16.97 8.56
C PRO A 269 3.12 -15.91 7.51
N GLY A 270 1.86 -15.94 7.10
CA GLY A 270 1.24 -14.77 6.49
C GLY A 270 1.03 -13.69 7.56
N VAL A 271 1.23 -12.44 7.21
CA VAL A 271 1.11 -11.33 8.16
C VAL A 271 0.22 -10.24 7.60
N PHE A 272 -0.84 -9.91 8.33
CA PHE A 272 -1.59 -8.69 8.13
C PHE A 272 -0.95 -7.58 8.96
N TYR A 273 -0.48 -6.53 8.30
CA TYR A 273 0.04 -5.33 8.94
C TYR A 273 -1.04 -4.24 8.97
N THR A 274 -1.38 -3.77 10.17
CA THR A 274 -2.30 -2.64 10.36
C THR A 274 -1.56 -1.38 10.76
N VAL A 275 -1.90 -0.26 10.15
CA VAL A 275 -1.27 1.05 10.41
C VAL A 275 -2.01 1.74 11.56
N ILE A 276 -1.36 1.82 12.70
CA ILE A 276 -1.89 2.47 13.91
C ILE A 276 -1.05 3.73 14.18
N GLU A 277 -1.41 4.86 13.54
CA GLU A 277 -0.71 6.14 13.77
C GLU A 277 -0.98 6.68 15.18
N ASP A 278 -2.24 6.59 15.61
CA ASP A 278 -2.73 7.01 16.92
C ASP A 278 -3.90 6.09 17.32
N PRO A 279 -3.74 5.21 18.28
CA PRO A 279 -4.79 4.27 18.66
C PRO A 279 -6.08 4.97 19.11
N ALA A 280 -5.99 6.16 19.73
CA ALA A 280 -7.16 6.93 20.16
C ALA A 280 -7.99 7.47 18.97
N LYS A 281 -7.42 7.47 17.77
CA LYS A 281 -8.11 7.85 16.52
C LYS A 281 -8.49 6.64 15.66
N TYR A 282 -8.05 5.44 16.04
CA TYR A 282 -8.35 4.24 15.29
C TYR A 282 -9.84 3.87 15.41
N ARG A 283 -10.51 3.66 14.27
CA ARG A 283 -11.95 3.39 14.24
C ARG A 283 -12.23 1.89 14.20
N ASN A 284 -13.20 1.44 14.98
CA ASN A 284 -13.62 0.03 14.98
C ASN A 284 -14.59 -0.32 13.86
N THR A 285 -15.22 0.66 13.19
CA THR A 285 -16.27 0.44 12.19
C THR A 285 -15.76 -0.13 10.86
N GLY A 286 -14.50 0.12 10.49
CA GLY A 286 -13.89 -0.45 9.28
C GLY A 286 -13.11 -1.74 9.51
N MET A 287 -12.89 -2.15 10.76
CA MET A 287 -12.00 -3.27 11.10
C MET A 287 -12.45 -4.59 10.49
N THR A 288 -13.75 -4.87 10.52
CA THR A 288 -14.32 -6.11 9.98
C THR A 288 -14.02 -6.23 8.48
N THR A 289 -14.31 -5.20 7.71
CA THR A 289 -14.10 -5.18 6.26
C THR A 289 -12.62 -5.26 5.91
N LEU A 290 -11.78 -4.47 6.57
CA LEU A 290 -10.33 -4.50 6.36
C LEU A 290 -9.75 -5.89 6.68
N PHE A 291 -10.21 -6.53 7.76
CA PHE A 291 -9.76 -7.88 8.09
C PHE A 291 -10.23 -8.94 7.09
N LEU A 292 -11.44 -8.80 6.56
CA LEU A 292 -11.92 -9.68 5.48
C LEU A 292 -11.09 -9.52 4.21
N HIS A 293 -10.59 -8.31 3.92
CA HIS A 293 -9.73 -8.00 2.78
C HIS A 293 -8.31 -8.54 2.95
N GLU A 294 -7.61 -8.13 4.00
CA GLU A 294 -6.19 -8.44 4.22
C GLU A 294 -5.97 -9.84 4.80
N GLY A 295 -6.87 -10.25 5.69
CA GLY A 295 -6.80 -11.54 6.38
C GLY A 295 -7.57 -12.62 5.64
N GLN A 296 -8.64 -13.11 6.29
CA GLN A 296 -9.43 -14.23 5.78
C GLN A 296 -10.92 -13.87 5.68
N PRO A 297 -11.55 -14.22 4.51
CA PRO A 297 -11.01 -15.08 3.45
C PRO A 297 -10.30 -14.32 2.30
N GLY A 298 -9.81 -13.09 2.52
CA GLY A 298 -9.17 -12.25 1.51
C GLY A 298 -7.75 -12.67 1.14
N HIS A 299 -6.80 -11.73 1.21
CA HIS A 299 -5.43 -11.93 0.73
C HIS A 299 -4.70 -13.11 1.35
N HIS A 300 -4.84 -13.32 2.66
CA HIS A 300 -4.20 -14.48 3.31
C HIS A 300 -4.73 -15.79 2.74
N TYR A 301 -6.05 -15.91 2.65
CA TYR A 301 -6.70 -17.14 2.18
C TYR A 301 -6.30 -17.47 0.74
N HIS A 302 -6.37 -16.47 -0.14
CA HIS A 302 -5.98 -16.58 -1.54
C HIS A 302 -4.50 -16.97 -1.68
N THR A 303 -3.60 -16.17 -1.11
CA THR A 303 -2.16 -16.32 -1.32
C THR A 303 -1.62 -17.62 -0.72
N ALA A 304 -2.05 -17.96 0.50
CA ALA A 304 -1.59 -19.17 1.16
C ALA A 304 -2.10 -20.44 0.45
N LEU A 305 -3.38 -20.48 0.07
CA LEU A 305 -3.91 -21.62 -0.71
C LEU A 305 -3.22 -21.74 -2.08
N GLN A 306 -2.97 -20.64 -2.78
CA GLN A 306 -2.27 -20.64 -4.07
C GLN A 306 -0.88 -21.28 -3.95
N GLN A 307 -0.15 -21.00 -2.88
CA GLN A 307 1.16 -21.59 -2.62
C GLN A 307 1.10 -23.08 -2.28
N GLU A 308 0.01 -23.54 -1.67
CA GLU A 308 -0.20 -24.96 -1.29
C GLU A 308 -0.63 -25.84 -2.48
N LEU A 309 -1.15 -25.26 -3.55
CA LEU A 309 -1.61 -26.03 -4.70
C LEU A 309 -0.43 -26.63 -5.48
N PRO A 310 -0.61 -27.79 -6.14
CA PRO A 310 0.42 -28.44 -6.95
C PRO A 310 0.59 -27.72 -8.30
N LEU A 311 0.89 -26.43 -8.27
CA LEU A 311 1.06 -25.56 -9.42
C LEU A 311 2.54 -25.33 -9.72
N PRO A 312 2.91 -25.05 -10.99
CA PRO A 312 4.27 -24.61 -11.30
C PRO A 312 4.59 -23.28 -10.61
N LYS A 313 5.87 -23.04 -10.33
CA LYS A 313 6.33 -21.91 -9.50
C LYS A 313 5.81 -20.55 -9.99
N PHE A 314 5.79 -20.31 -11.29
CA PHE A 314 5.31 -19.03 -11.83
C PHE A 314 3.83 -18.78 -11.54
N ARG A 315 3.02 -19.81 -11.38
CA ARG A 315 1.61 -19.69 -10.96
C ARG A 315 1.45 -19.61 -9.45
N LYS A 316 2.32 -20.29 -8.66
CA LYS A 316 2.29 -20.21 -7.19
C LYS A 316 2.64 -18.84 -6.66
N PHE A 317 3.56 -18.15 -7.34
CA PHE A 317 4.11 -16.86 -6.91
C PHE A 317 3.78 -15.72 -7.88
N GLY A 318 3.03 -16.01 -8.94
CA GLY A 318 2.53 -14.98 -9.85
C GLY A 318 1.41 -14.18 -9.20
N TRP A 319 1.36 -12.90 -9.54
CA TRP A 319 0.32 -11.99 -9.10
C TRP A 319 -0.43 -11.43 -10.32
N ILE A 320 -1.73 -11.62 -10.34
CA ILE A 320 -2.66 -10.98 -11.28
C ILE A 320 -3.48 -10.01 -10.45
N THR A 321 -3.28 -8.71 -10.67
CA THR A 321 -3.83 -7.66 -9.81
C THR A 321 -5.35 -7.76 -9.69
N ALA A 322 -6.06 -7.93 -10.81
CA ALA A 322 -7.52 -8.08 -10.82
C ALA A 322 -8.00 -9.27 -10.00
N TYR A 323 -7.28 -10.40 -10.04
CA TYR A 323 -7.66 -11.56 -9.26
C TYR A 323 -7.37 -11.35 -7.76
N GLY A 324 -6.18 -10.87 -7.43
CA GLY A 324 -5.80 -10.66 -6.02
C GLY A 324 -6.68 -9.62 -5.33
N GLU A 325 -6.82 -8.45 -5.93
CA GLU A 325 -7.59 -7.35 -5.37
C GLU A 325 -9.11 -7.56 -5.50
N GLY A 326 -9.55 -8.05 -6.66
CA GLY A 326 -10.97 -8.36 -6.89
C GLY A 326 -11.47 -9.48 -5.98
N TRP A 327 -10.64 -10.52 -5.71
CA TRP A 327 -10.95 -11.53 -4.70
C TRP A 327 -11.10 -10.92 -3.31
N ALA A 328 -10.15 -10.07 -2.90
CA ALA A 328 -10.19 -9.46 -1.58
C ALA A 328 -11.41 -8.53 -1.42
N LEU A 329 -11.77 -7.76 -2.45
CA LEU A 329 -13.00 -6.97 -2.45
C LEU A 329 -14.25 -7.86 -2.40
N TYR A 330 -14.28 -8.97 -3.14
CA TYR A 330 -15.37 -9.94 -3.04
C TYR A 330 -15.46 -10.54 -1.63
N ALA A 331 -14.33 -10.87 -1.02
CA ALA A 331 -14.26 -11.40 0.34
C ALA A 331 -14.90 -10.46 1.38
N GLU A 332 -14.78 -9.15 1.19
CA GLU A 332 -15.47 -8.15 2.03
C GLU A 332 -17.00 -8.34 2.00
N THR A 333 -17.57 -8.66 0.84
CA THR A 333 -19.03 -8.84 0.69
C THR A 333 -19.54 -10.05 1.45
N LEU A 334 -18.71 -11.09 1.64
CA LEU A 334 -19.06 -12.30 2.39
C LEU A 334 -19.35 -12.03 3.88
N GLY A 335 -18.91 -10.87 4.39
CA GLY A 335 -19.28 -10.40 5.72
C GLY A 335 -20.80 -10.35 5.94
N ARG A 336 -21.58 -10.09 4.87
CA ARG A 336 -23.06 -10.13 4.93
C ARG A 336 -23.59 -11.54 5.17
N GLU A 337 -23.10 -12.52 4.42
CA GLU A 337 -23.49 -13.92 4.56
C GLU A 337 -23.08 -14.52 5.91
N MET A 338 -21.99 -13.99 6.49
CA MET A 338 -21.53 -14.37 7.82
C MET A 338 -22.22 -13.60 8.97
N GLY A 339 -23.17 -12.69 8.69
CA GLY A 339 -23.86 -11.88 9.70
C GLY A 339 -22.92 -10.90 10.43
N LEU A 340 -21.85 -10.43 9.76
CA LEU A 340 -20.90 -9.49 10.34
C LEU A 340 -21.30 -8.02 10.12
N TYR A 341 -22.30 -7.78 9.28
CA TYR A 341 -22.83 -6.45 8.93
C TYR A 341 -24.27 -6.22 9.40
N ASP A 342 -24.71 -6.99 10.39
CA ASP A 342 -26.04 -6.78 11.02
C ASP A 342 -26.07 -5.46 11.81
N ASP A 343 -24.92 -5.02 12.34
CA ASP A 343 -24.73 -3.67 12.87
C ASP A 343 -24.61 -2.67 11.72
N PRO A 344 -25.50 -1.65 11.63
CA PRO A 344 -25.45 -0.62 10.60
C PRO A 344 -24.10 0.13 10.53
N ASN A 345 -23.37 0.22 11.65
CA ASN A 345 -22.06 0.88 11.70
C ASN A 345 -20.98 0.04 11.02
N GLN A 346 -21.00 -1.29 11.22
CA GLN A 346 -20.09 -2.20 10.51
C GLN A 346 -20.44 -2.23 9.03
N TYR A 347 -21.73 -2.20 8.68
CA TYR A 347 -22.17 -2.11 7.29
C TYR A 347 -21.77 -0.77 6.65
N LEU A 348 -21.85 0.35 7.38
CA LEU A 348 -21.35 1.64 6.89
C LEU A 348 -19.84 1.60 6.64
N GLY A 349 -19.07 0.93 7.50
CA GLY A 349 -17.65 0.68 7.30
C GLY A 349 -17.37 -0.07 6.00
N HIS A 350 -18.12 -1.15 5.73
CA HIS A 350 -18.04 -1.89 4.47
C HIS A 350 -18.37 -1.00 3.26
N LEU A 351 -19.46 -0.22 3.33
CA LEU A 351 -19.84 0.67 2.24
C LEU A 351 -18.79 1.77 1.98
N LYS A 352 -18.09 2.26 3.00
CA LYS A 352 -16.97 3.21 2.82
C LYS A 352 -15.82 2.58 2.03
N ASP A 353 -15.46 1.35 2.36
CA ASP A 353 -14.42 0.63 1.65
C ASP A 353 -14.83 0.30 0.21
N GLU A 354 -16.07 -0.10 -0.01
CA GLU A 354 -16.61 -0.30 -1.37
C GLU A 354 -16.65 1.02 -2.16
N LEU A 355 -17.04 2.13 -1.51
CA LEU A 355 -17.07 3.47 -2.12
C LEU A 355 -15.68 3.91 -2.56
N LEU A 356 -14.67 3.73 -1.72
CA LEU A 356 -13.28 4.01 -2.06
C LEU A 356 -12.87 3.31 -3.38
N ARG A 357 -13.24 2.03 -3.55
CA ARG A 357 -12.91 1.27 -4.77
C ARG A 357 -13.73 1.76 -5.99
N ALA A 358 -14.98 2.16 -5.80
CA ALA A 358 -15.78 2.79 -6.86
C ALA A 358 -15.25 4.16 -7.27
N VAL A 359 -14.83 5.00 -6.31
CA VAL A 359 -14.21 6.29 -6.58
C VAL A 359 -12.88 6.13 -7.33
N ARG A 360 -12.11 5.07 -7.07
CA ARG A 360 -10.88 4.77 -7.82
C ARG A 360 -11.14 4.55 -9.32
N LEU A 361 -12.27 3.94 -9.71
CA LEU A 361 -12.64 3.80 -11.13
C LEU A 361 -12.80 5.17 -11.81
N VAL A 362 -13.39 6.13 -11.11
CA VAL A 362 -13.63 7.49 -11.62
C VAL A 362 -12.34 8.30 -11.63
N THR A 363 -11.57 8.27 -10.55
CA THR A 363 -10.40 9.13 -10.36
C THR A 363 -9.20 8.69 -11.21
N ASP A 364 -8.94 7.39 -11.34
CA ASP A 364 -7.85 6.88 -12.18
C ASP A 364 -8.12 7.18 -13.66
N THR A 365 -9.34 6.88 -14.14
CA THR A 365 -9.74 7.21 -15.51
C THR A 365 -9.85 8.72 -15.75
N GLY A 366 -10.28 9.48 -14.73
CA GLY A 366 -10.29 10.94 -14.74
C GLY A 366 -8.89 11.51 -15.00
N LEU A 367 -7.90 11.07 -14.22
CA LEU A 367 -6.50 11.49 -14.36
C LEU A 367 -5.92 11.09 -15.73
N HIS A 368 -6.04 9.82 -16.09
CA HIS A 368 -5.25 9.22 -17.14
C HIS A 368 -5.91 9.16 -18.52
N SER A 369 -7.23 9.42 -18.59
CA SER A 369 -7.99 9.45 -19.86
C SER A 369 -8.73 10.77 -20.09
N LYS A 370 -9.17 11.46 -19.02
CA LYS A 370 -9.98 12.68 -19.13
C LYS A 370 -9.22 13.96 -18.79
N ASN A 371 -7.91 13.88 -18.61
CA ASN A 371 -7.02 15.02 -18.29
C ASN A 371 -7.42 15.79 -17.02
N TRP A 372 -7.99 15.11 -16.02
CA TRP A 372 -8.24 15.74 -14.73
C TRP A 372 -6.93 16.22 -14.10
N THR A 373 -6.99 17.38 -13.47
CA THR A 373 -5.88 17.85 -12.65
C THR A 373 -5.83 17.03 -11.34
N ARG A 374 -4.70 17.15 -10.65
CA ARG A 374 -4.53 16.62 -9.30
C ARG A 374 -5.61 17.16 -8.36
N GLU A 375 -5.86 18.45 -8.41
CA GLU A 375 -6.82 19.19 -7.57
C GLU A 375 -8.27 18.76 -7.87
N GLN A 376 -8.63 18.58 -9.13
CA GLN A 376 -9.96 18.05 -9.51
C GLN A 376 -10.17 16.65 -8.96
N THR A 377 -9.15 15.81 -9.01
CA THR A 377 -9.20 14.43 -8.48
C THR A 377 -9.36 14.44 -6.95
N MET A 378 -8.57 15.27 -6.26
CA MET A 378 -8.67 15.44 -4.80
C MET A 378 -10.06 15.95 -4.40
N GLN A 379 -10.59 16.96 -5.11
CA GLN A 379 -11.91 17.51 -4.83
C GLN A 379 -13.00 16.46 -5.00
N TYR A 380 -12.95 15.65 -6.08
CA TYR A 380 -13.90 14.56 -6.28
C TYR A 380 -13.91 13.55 -5.12
N MET A 381 -12.73 13.19 -4.60
CA MET A 381 -12.61 12.32 -3.44
C MET A 381 -13.22 12.97 -2.17
N MET A 382 -12.86 14.21 -1.88
CA MET A 382 -13.38 14.93 -0.72
C MET A 382 -14.92 15.06 -0.75
N ASP A 383 -15.50 15.31 -1.93
CA ASP A 383 -16.95 15.47 -2.11
C ASP A 383 -17.71 14.15 -1.98
N ASN A 384 -17.13 13.04 -2.42
CA ASN A 384 -17.81 11.76 -2.48
C ASN A 384 -17.52 10.84 -1.30
N GLU A 385 -16.29 10.82 -0.80
CA GLU A 385 -15.86 9.95 0.31
C GLU A 385 -15.86 10.68 1.68
N GLY A 386 -15.82 12.03 1.67
CA GLY A 386 -15.71 12.82 2.89
C GLY A 386 -14.31 12.83 3.52
N VAL A 387 -13.30 12.33 2.80
CA VAL A 387 -11.90 12.32 3.25
C VAL A 387 -11.31 13.72 3.37
N ILE A 388 -10.32 13.89 4.24
CA ILE A 388 -9.60 15.15 4.39
C ILE A 388 -8.59 15.36 3.24
N GLU A 389 -8.18 16.63 3.04
CA GLU A 389 -7.28 17.01 1.95
C GLU A 389 -5.97 16.20 1.90
N SER A 390 -5.37 15.93 3.06
CA SER A 390 -4.11 15.17 3.13
C SER A 390 -4.26 13.71 2.67
N GLU A 391 -5.40 13.08 2.94
CA GLU A 391 -5.74 11.73 2.49
C GLU A 391 -6.01 11.72 0.98
N ALA A 392 -6.84 12.66 0.49
CA ALA A 392 -7.12 12.83 -0.93
C ALA A 392 -5.84 13.07 -1.74
N ARG A 393 -4.91 13.88 -1.22
CA ARG A 393 -3.61 14.15 -1.83
C ARG A 393 -2.77 12.89 -1.94
N ARG A 394 -2.60 12.16 -0.86
CA ARG A 394 -1.81 10.92 -0.79
C ARG A 394 -2.35 9.87 -1.78
N ALA A 395 -3.67 9.69 -1.81
CA ALA A 395 -4.32 8.77 -2.73
C ALA A 395 -4.17 9.20 -4.19
N THR A 396 -4.41 10.46 -4.50
CA THR A 396 -4.26 11.01 -5.86
C THR A 396 -2.83 10.85 -6.36
N GLU A 397 -1.83 11.19 -5.57
CA GLU A 397 -0.42 11.03 -5.94
C GLU A 397 -0.03 9.55 -6.13
N ARG A 398 -0.62 8.63 -5.37
CA ARG A 398 -0.49 7.20 -5.63
C ARG A 398 -1.05 6.81 -7.00
N TYR A 399 -2.24 7.29 -7.36
CA TYR A 399 -2.84 6.99 -8.67
C TYR A 399 -2.01 7.59 -9.80
N MET A 400 -1.52 8.82 -9.66
CA MET A 400 -0.60 9.43 -10.63
C MET A 400 0.68 8.61 -10.83
N ALA A 401 1.21 8.00 -9.76
CA ALA A 401 2.43 7.19 -9.80
C ALA A 401 2.21 5.80 -10.38
N TRP A 402 0.99 5.27 -10.32
CA TRP A 402 0.69 3.88 -10.70
C TRP A 402 -0.59 3.77 -11.55
N PRO A 403 -0.56 4.28 -12.79
CA PRO A 403 -1.73 4.32 -13.67
C PRO A 403 -2.38 2.94 -13.88
N GLY A 404 -3.70 2.89 -13.74
CA GLY A 404 -4.51 1.70 -13.99
C GLY A 404 -4.57 0.70 -12.82
N GLN A 405 -3.65 0.74 -11.86
CA GLN A 405 -3.67 -0.20 -10.73
C GLN A 405 -4.93 -0.02 -9.87
N ALA A 406 -5.36 1.21 -9.69
CA ALA A 406 -6.55 1.54 -8.90
C ALA A 406 -7.85 0.94 -9.47
N LEU A 407 -7.86 0.49 -10.74
CA LEU A 407 -9.01 -0.12 -11.41
C LEU A 407 -9.15 -1.62 -11.13
N ALA A 408 -8.16 -2.25 -10.51
CA ALA A 408 -8.11 -3.71 -10.37
C ALA A 408 -9.05 -4.30 -9.32
N TYR A 409 -9.64 -3.47 -8.48
CA TYR A 409 -10.45 -3.89 -7.31
C TYR A 409 -11.90 -4.21 -7.68
N LYS A 410 -12.49 -3.42 -8.62
CA LYS A 410 -13.93 -3.47 -8.89
C LYS A 410 -14.24 -3.47 -10.38
#